data_b5b9e9fd84a96091598e27c38aa553e2
#
_entry.id   b5b9e9fd84a96091598e27c38aa553e2
#
_cell.length_a   1.000
_cell.length_b   1.000
_cell.length_c   1.000
_cell.angle_alpha   90.00
_cell.angle_beta   90.00
_cell.angle_gamma   90.00
#
_symmetry.space_group_name_H-M   'P 1'
#
loop_
_entity.id
_entity.type
_entity.pdbx_description
1 polymer ?
#
loop_
_entity_poly.entity_id
_entity_poly.type
_entity_poly.pdbx_seq_one_letter_code
_entity_poly.pdbx_strand_id
1 'polypeptide(L)' 'MINDEELNELYNKSFATTVQLSEEYSVLAVAAVLLGQAMRLYKTALNNNEFDEMVELISDTSKDFRPYDEFSLSENSTKH' A
#
# COMPACT_ATOMS: atom_id res chain seq x y z
N MET A 1 -9.82 -1.86 -18.86
CA MET A 1 -8.63 -2.33 -18.15
C MET A 1 -7.59 -1.24 -18.11
N ILE A 2 -6.97 -1.06 -16.98
CA ILE A 2 -5.99 0.01 -16.82
C ILE A 2 -4.71 -0.37 -17.59
N ASN A 3 -4.12 0.60 -18.27
CA ASN A 3 -2.87 0.36 -18.97
C ASN A 3 -1.69 0.85 -18.14
N ASP A 4 -0.48 0.63 -18.63
CA ASP A 4 0.71 0.94 -17.86
C ASP A 4 0.83 2.43 -17.55
N GLU A 5 0.43 3.26 -18.49
CA GLU A 5 0.50 4.70 -18.28
C GLU A 5 -0.45 5.14 -17.19
N GLU A 6 -1.66 4.61 -17.23
CA GLU A 6 -2.64 4.92 -16.19
C GLU A 6 -2.19 4.38 -14.83
N LEU A 7 -1.58 3.22 -14.83
CA LEU A 7 -1.11 2.63 -13.58
C LEU A 7 0.00 3.48 -12.96
N ASN A 8 0.92 3.96 -13.80
CA ASN A 8 1.97 4.84 -13.31
C ASN A 8 1.41 6.12 -12.76
N GLU A 9 0.43 6.67 -13.44
CA GLU A 9 -0.20 7.91 -12.99
C GLU A 9 -0.90 7.70 -11.65
N LEU A 10 -1.61 6.59 -11.54
CA LEU A 10 -2.28 6.24 -10.30
C LEU A 10 -1.27 6.06 -9.17
N TYR A 11 -0.19 5.36 -9.47
CA TYR A 11 0.86 5.15 -8.48
C TYR A 11 1.43 6.48 -8.00
N ASN A 12 1.74 7.37 -8.94
CA ASN A 12 2.35 8.63 -8.59
C ASN A 12 1.43 9.48 -7.72
N LYS A 13 0.15 9.49 -8.03
CA LYS A 13 -0.82 10.24 -7.23
C LYS A 13 -0.97 9.64 -5.85
N SER A 14 -1.04 8.32 -5.77
CA SER A 14 -1.15 7.64 -4.49
C SER A 14 0.09 7.86 -3.65
N PHE A 15 1.25 7.78 -4.28
CA PHE A 15 2.50 7.94 -3.55
C PHE A 15 2.61 9.35 -2.98
N ALA A 16 2.23 10.37 -3.75
CA ALA A 16 2.27 11.74 -3.28
C ALA A 16 1.39 11.90 -2.03
N THR A 17 0.20 11.31 -2.06
CA THR A 17 -0.69 11.37 -0.92
C THR A 17 -0.10 10.64 0.27
N THR A 18 0.50 9.48 0.03
CA THR A 18 1.11 8.70 1.09
C THR A 18 2.25 9.45 1.76
N VAL A 19 3.08 10.12 0.96
CA VAL A 19 4.18 10.92 1.51
C VAL A 19 3.63 12.03 2.39
N GLN A 20 2.62 12.72 1.88
CA GLN A 20 2.02 13.83 2.63
C GLN A 20 1.44 13.36 3.95
N LEU A 21 0.72 12.25 3.94
CA LEU A 21 0.15 11.71 5.16
C LEU A 21 1.23 11.27 6.15
N SER A 22 2.32 10.75 5.62
CA SER A 22 3.40 10.27 6.47
C SER A 22 4.17 11.41 7.14
N GLU A 23 3.99 12.64 6.66
CA GLU A 23 4.55 13.79 7.33
C GLU A 23 3.73 14.21 8.53
N GLU A 24 2.44 13.87 8.52
CA GLU A 24 1.55 14.27 9.60
C GLU A 24 1.28 13.15 10.59
N TYR A 25 1.33 11.92 10.12
CA TYR A 25 1.01 10.75 10.94
C TYR A 25 2.14 9.75 10.86
N SER A 26 2.19 8.83 11.81
CA SER A 26 3.24 7.83 11.79
C SER A 26 3.11 6.95 10.56
N VAL A 27 4.23 6.49 10.05
CA VAL A 27 4.23 5.64 8.86
C VAL A 27 3.43 4.37 9.11
N LEU A 28 3.53 3.81 10.30
CA LEU A 28 2.79 2.58 10.61
C LEU A 28 1.29 2.82 10.62
N ALA A 29 0.85 3.96 11.13
CA ALA A 29 -0.57 4.28 11.14
C ALA A 29 -1.08 4.47 9.72
N VAL A 30 -0.31 5.16 8.89
CA VAL A 30 -0.67 5.35 7.49
C VAL A 30 -0.77 4.01 6.79
N ALA A 31 0.22 3.14 7.01
CA ALA A 31 0.21 1.82 6.39
C ALA A 31 -1.02 1.02 6.80
N ALA A 32 -1.37 1.06 8.08
CA ALA A 32 -2.52 0.29 8.56
C ALA A 32 -3.82 0.79 7.92
N VAL A 33 -3.97 2.10 7.82
CA VAL A 33 -5.17 2.67 7.22
C VAL A 33 -5.25 2.33 5.74
N LEU A 34 -4.14 2.46 5.02
CA LEU A 34 -4.12 2.17 3.60
C LEU A 34 -4.40 0.69 3.34
N LEU A 35 -3.84 -0.17 4.15
CA LEU A 35 -4.10 -1.60 3.99
C LEU A 35 -5.58 -1.90 4.20
N GLY A 36 -6.17 -1.32 5.24
CA GLY A 36 -7.58 -1.53 5.48
C GLY A 36 -8.44 -1.07 4.33
N GLN A 37 -8.12 0.08 3.77
CA GLN A 37 -8.87 0.58 2.63
C GLN A 37 -8.69 -0.31 1.41
N ALA A 38 -7.47 -0.77 1.17
CA ALA A 38 -7.20 -1.65 0.04
C ALA A 38 -7.99 -2.94 0.18
N MET A 39 -8.01 -3.51 1.38
CA MET A 39 -8.75 -4.75 1.59
C MET A 39 -10.23 -4.57 1.37
N ARG A 40 -10.77 -3.44 1.77
CA ARG A 40 -12.19 -3.17 1.55
C ARG A 40 -12.50 -3.01 0.07
N LEU A 41 -11.60 -2.42 -0.69
CA LEU A 41 -11.77 -2.31 -2.13
C LEU A 41 -11.76 -3.69 -2.77
N TYR A 42 -10.85 -4.56 -2.35
CA TYR A 42 -10.83 -5.92 -2.86
C TYR A 42 -12.13 -6.65 -2.52
N LYS A 43 -12.59 -6.50 -1.29
CA LYS A 43 -13.85 -7.12 -0.91
C LYS A 43 -15.03 -6.63 -1.73
N THR A 44 -14.98 -5.38 -2.13
CA THR A 44 -16.04 -4.78 -2.93
C THR A 44 -16.02 -5.31 -4.36
N ALA A 45 -14.83 -5.51 -4.92
CA ALA A 45 -14.67 -5.84 -6.33
C ALA A 45 -14.64 -7.33 -6.61
N LEU A 46 -14.29 -8.15 -5.63
CA LEU A 46 -14.05 -9.58 -5.83
C LEU A 46 -15.08 -10.41 -5.08
N ASN A 47 -15.39 -11.59 -5.63
CA ASN A 47 -16.20 -12.51 -4.86
C ASN A 47 -15.33 -13.16 -3.78
N ASN A 48 -15.96 -13.97 -2.91
CA ASN A 48 -15.25 -14.51 -1.76
C ASN A 48 -14.05 -15.36 -2.13
N ASN A 49 -14.20 -16.19 -3.14
CA ASN A 49 -13.09 -17.05 -3.56
C ASN A 49 -11.95 -16.23 -4.14
N GLU A 50 -12.30 -15.24 -4.96
CA GLU A 50 -11.29 -14.37 -5.56
C GLU A 50 -10.58 -13.55 -4.48
N PHE A 51 -11.34 -13.11 -3.49
CA PHE A 51 -10.74 -12.35 -2.39
C PHE A 51 -9.73 -13.20 -1.63
N ASP A 52 -10.12 -14.45 -1.32
CA ASP A 52 -9.22 -15.34 -0.60
C ASP A 52 -7.95 -15.59 -1.40
N GLU A 53 -8.10 -15.78 -2.71
CA GLU A 53 -6.94 -15.98 -3.58
C GLU A 53 -6.04 -14.75 -3.61
N MET A 54 -6.66 -13.57 -3.60
CA MET A 54 -5.88 -12.33 -3.61
C MET A 54 -5.10 -12.16 -2.31
N VAL A 55 -5.73 -12.46 -1.18
CA VAL A 55 -5.03 -12.38 0.11
C VAL A 55 -3.86 -13.35 0.14
N GLU A 56 -4.08 -14.55 -0.38
CA GLU A 56 -3.01 -15.53 -0.43
C GLU A 56 -1.87 -15.06 -1.32
N LEU A 57 -2.19 -14.49 -2.47
CA LEU A 57 -1.18 -13.96 -3.37
C LEU A 57 -0.38 -12.84 -2.71
N ILE A 58 -1.07 -11.94 -2.03
CA ILE A 58 -0.42 -10.84 -1.33
C ILE A 58 0.53 -11.39 -0.27
N SER A 59 0.07 -12.40 0.47
CA SER A 59 0.89 -13.01 1.50
C SER A 59 2.13 -13.66 0.91
N ASP A 60 1.95 -14.36 -0.21
CA ASP A 60 3.07 -15.07 -0.85
C ASP A 60 4.11 -14.11 -1.39
N THR A 61 3.68 -12.96 -1.89
CA THR A 61 4.60 -12.00 -2.49
C THR A 61 5.10 -10.95 -1.52
N SER A 62 4.60 -10.97 -0.29
CA SER A 62 4.92 -9.90 0.66
C SER A 62 6.41 -9.77 0.92
N LYS A 63 7.12 -10.89 0.92
CA LYS A 63 8.55 -10.86 1.17
C LYS A 63 9.35 -10.20 0.06
N ASP A 64 8.73 -10.03 -1.11
CA ASP A 64 9.39 -9.40 -2.24
C ASP A 64 9.25 -7.90 -2.23
N PHE A 65 8.40 -7.36 -1.36
CA PHE A 65 8.25 -5.92 -1.25
C PHE A 65 9.49 -5.31 -0.62
N ARG A 66 9.88 -4.16 -1.13
CA ARG A 66 11.07 -3.48 -0.67
C ARG A 66 10.71 -2.16 -0.03
N PRO A 67 11.44 -1.77 1.02
CA PRO A 67 11.17 -0.47 1.64
C PRO A 67 11.44 0.66 0.67
N TYR A 68 10.79 1.77 0.90
CA TYR A 68 11.05 2.97 0.12
C TYR A 68 12.37 3.59 0.59
N ASP A 69 13.23 3.88 -0.37
CA ASP A 69 14.45 4.60 -0.07
C ASP A 69 14.19 6.09 0.05
N GLU A 70 13.16 6.55 -0.66
CA GLU A 70 12.83 7.97 -0.70
C GLU A 70 12.27 8.49 0.60
N PHE A 71 11.72 7.61 1.43
CA PHE A 71 11.15 8.05 2.70
C PHE A 71 12.26 8.41 3.66
N SER A 72 12.26 9.66 4.06
CA SER A 72 13.19 10.13 5.07
C SER A 72 12.59 9.82 6.43
N LEU A 73 12.58 8.57 6.77
CA LEU A 73 11.99 8.14 8.03
C LEU A 73 12.82 8.68 9.17
N SER A 74 12.14 9.25 10.13
CA SER A 74 12.84 9.69 11.31
C SER A 74 13.40 8.46 12.00
N GLU A 75 14.42 8.69 12.76
CA GLU A 75 15.13 7.60 13.43
C GLU A 75 14.20 6.79 14.28
N ASN A 76 13.27 7.45 14.92
CA ASN A 76 12.36 6.75 15.82
C ASN A 76 11.30 5.96 15.09
N SER A 77 11.15 6.18 13.81
CA SER A 77 10.12 5.46 13.05
C SER A 77 10.58 4.08 12.65
N THR A 78 11.86 3.92 12.41
CA THR A 78 12.36 2.69 11.80
C THR A 78 13.31 1.94 12.68
N LYS A 79 13.84 2.58 13.65
CA LYS A 79 14.78 1.92 14.53
C LYS A 79 14.07 1.13 15.57
N HIS A 80 14.36 -0.05 15.65
CA HIS A 80 13.79 -0.88 16.68
C HIS A 80 14.57 -2.14 16.83
#